data_af6cd71d94c2a65133c6dba00c0a2f9d
#
_entry.id   af6cd71d94c2a65133c6dba00c0a2f9d
#
_cell.length_a   1.000
_cell.length_b   1.000
_cell.length_c   1.000
_cell.angle_alpha   90.00
_cell.angle_beta   90.00
_cell.angle_gamma   90.00
#
_symmetry.space_group_name_H-M   'P 1'
#
loop_
_entity.id
_entity.type
_entity.pdbx_description
1 polymer ?
#
loop_
_entity_poly.entity_id
_entity_poly.type
_entity_poly.pdbx_seq_one_letter_code
_entity_poly.pdbx_strand_id
1 'polypeptide(L)'
;MMTPVDNKIKQLIPGAVLNNQQLCDIFKCSPQGGMRKSNTTQTLVLITNHVESVYSDVWDDDVLHYTGMGQRGDQSLEFMQNKTLNEIEFNGISVHYFEVFKDKEYTYSGRLIKAASPYQTQQYDANQLLRKVWVFPLKLIDNKLPNSVFTDYKKAQEEQVHKYKVDKLLNKIIKQNKKPGKRDIVTPQYIRSAELAEFIKRLADGKCDLCENRAPFFTSGNIPYLECHHILWLSEGGEDSIENTVALCPNCHRKMHFVKDEKDINKLKAIASLRAKEVSKKDE
;
A
#
# COMPACT_ATOMS: atom_id res chain seq x y z
N MET A 1 -9.44 -9.09 35.60
CA MET A 1 -10.12 -7.89 34.98
C MET A 1 -9.16 -7.30 33.95
N MET A 2 -9.61 -7.08 32.71
CA MET A 2 -8.78 -6.43 31.68
C MET A 2 -8.59 -4.96 32.03
N THR A 3 -7.38 -4.46 31.87
CA THR A 3 -7.10 -3.03 32.07
C THR A 3 -7.68 -2.19 30.92
N PRO A 4 -7.98 -0.88 31.13
CA PRO A 4 -8.38 0.01 30.05
C PRO A 4 -7.37 0.08 28.88
N VAL A 5 -6.11 -0.23 29.14
CA VAL A 5 -5.01 -0.27 28.16
C VAL A 5 -5.13 -1.50 27.25
N ASP A 6 -5.43 -2.66 27.82
CA ASP A 6 -5.63 -3.90 27.05
C ASP A 6 -6.81 -3.76 26.06
N ASN A 7 -7.80 -2.95 26.42
CA ASN A 7 -8.96 -2.69 25.58
C ASN A 7 -8.59 -1.83 24.36
N LYS A 8 -7.72 -0.82 24.50
CA LYS A 8 -7.27 0.03 23.39
C LYS A 8 -6.42 -0.75 22.38
N ILE A 9 -5.54 -1.64 22.84
CA ILE A 9 -4.73 -2.48 21.94
C ILE A 9 -5.62 -3.41 21.12
N LYS A 10 -6.64 -4.01 21.74
CA LYS A 10 -7.60 -4.92 21.05
C LYS A 10 -8.50 -4.23 20.04
N GLN A 11 -8.71 -2.92 20.18
CA GLN A 11 -9.51 -2.12 19.26
C GLN A 11 -8.72 -1.65 18.03
N LEU A 12 -7.40 -1.84 17.99
CA LEU A 12 -6.61 -1.47 16.83
C LEU A 12 -6.92 -2.43 15.66
N ILE A 13 -7.27 -1.84 14.54
CA ILE A 13 -7.47 -2.55 13.28
C ILE A 13 -6.36 -2.20 12.28
N PRO A 14 -5.92 -3.14 11.44
CA PRO A 14 -4.95 -2.87 10.38
C PRO A 14 -5.38 -1.68 9.50
N GLY A 15 -4.45 -0.74 9.29
CA GLY A 15 -4.70 0.54 8.63
C GLY A 15 -4.89 1.74 9.57
N ALA A 16 -5.11 1.52 10.87
CA ALA A 16 -5.18 2.62 11.84
C ALA A 16 -3.84 3.37 11.92
N VAL A 17 -3.87 4.69 11.85
CA VAL A 17 -2.69 5.56 11.89
C VAL A 17 -2.60 6.24 13.26
N LEU A 18 -1.44 6.14 13.90
CA LEU A 18 -1.12 6.75 15.19
C LEU A 18 0.08 7.69 15.04
N ASN A 19 0.14 8.73 15.86
CA ASN A 19 1.40 9.41 16.08
C ASN A 19 2.23 8.69 17.18
N ASN A 20 3.50 9.10 17.34
CA ASN A 20 4.42 8.44 18.29
C ASN A 20 3.92 8.48 19.74
N GLN A 21 3.32 9.59 20.16
CA GLN A 21 2.78 9.75 21.52
C GLN A 21 1.60 8.79 21.76
N GLN A 22 0.66 8.74 20.80
CA GLN A 22 -0.49 7.82 20.87
C GLN A 22 -0.04 6.34 20.95
N LEU A 23 0.96 5.98 20.12
CA LEU A 23 1.55 4.64 20.14
C LEU A 23 2.14 4.33 21.52
N CYS A 24 2.96 5.22 22.06
CA CYS A 24 3.57 5.05 23.40
C CYS A 24 2.53 5.00 24.50
N ASP A 25 1.47 5.79 24.43
CA ASP A 25 0.40 5.80 25.42
C ASP A 25 -0.43 4.52 25.42
N ILE A 26 -0.67 3.95 24.23
CA ILE A 26 -1.40 2.69 24.08
C ILE A 26 -0.55 1.50 24.53
N PHE A 27 0.69 1.41 24.05
CA PHE A 27 1.55 0.24 24.30
C PHE A 27 2.42 0.37 25.56
N LYS A 28 2.47 1.53 26.20
CA LYS A 28 3.35 1.81 27.35
C LYS A 28 4.80 1.45 27.08
N CYS A 29 5.28 1.77 25.87
CA CYS A 29 6.63 1.46 25.39
C CYS A 29 7.49 2.73 25.23
N SER A 30 8.79 2.53 24.95
CA SER A 30 9.74 3.61 24.67
C SER A 30 9.32 4.42 23.43
N PRO A 31 9.53 5.75 23.37
CA PRO A 31 9.27 6.56 22.20
C PRO A 31 10.30 6.39 21.07
N GLN A 32 11.37 5.63 21.28
CA GLN A 32 12.47 5.47 20.34
C GLN A 32 12.77 3.99 20.03
N GLY A 33 13.38 3.78 18.85
CA GLY A 33 13.79 2.47 18.36
C GLY A 33 12.74 1.77 17.50
N GLY A 34 13.21 0.82 16.68
CA GLY A 34 12.37 -0.04 15.83
C GLY A 34 11.78 -1.24 16.58
N MET A 35 12.35 -1.61 17.72
CA MET A 35 11.87 -2.70 18.58
C MET A 35 11.63 -2.13 19.99
N ARG A 36 10.37 -2.06 20.42
CA ARG A 36 9.96 -1.38 21.65
C ARG A 36 9.19 -2.35 22.56
N LYS A 37 9.87 -2.88 23.56
CA LYS A 37 9.26 -3.80 24.56
C LYS A 37 8.52 -3.00 25.63
N SER A 38 7.36 -3.50 26.04
CA SER A 38 6.62 -3.05 27.21
C SER A 38 6.38 -4.20 28.16
N ASN A 39 6.90 -4.07 29.39
CA ASN A 39 6.60 -5.02 30.46
C ASN A 39 5.21 -4.76 31.06
N THR A 40 4.66 -3.55 30.92
CA THR A 40 3.33 -3.18 31.41
C THR A 40 2.22 -3.87 30.63
N THR A 41 2.34 -3.87 29.29
CA THR A 41 1.34 -4.45 28.39
C THR A 41 1.72 -5.84 27.89
N GLN A 42 2.87 -6.37 28.28
CA GLN A 42 3.43 -7.63 27.78
C GLN A 42 3.45 -7.67 26.25
N THR A 43 3.92 -6.57 25.63
CA THR A 43 3.98 -6.42 24.18
C THR A 43 5.38 -6.09 23.70
N LEU A 44 5.67 -6.46 22.45
CA LEU A 44 6.80 -6.00 21.67
C LEU A 44 6.26 -5.29 20.41
N VAL A 45 6.49 -4.00 20.32
CA VAL A 45 6.18 -3.23 19.11
C VAL A 45 7.36 -3.29 18.17
N LEU A 46 7.13 -3.75 16.93
CA LEU A 46 8.09 -3.70 15.83
C LEU A 46 7.70 -2.60 14.86
N ILE A 47 8.67 -1.85 14.38
CA ILE A 47 8.46 -0.73 13.47
C ILE A 47 9.39 -0.84 12.29
N THR A 48 8.84 -0.90 11.07
CA THR A 48 9.58 -0.71 9.83
C THR A 48 9.34 0.70 9.32
N ASN A 49 10.41 1.47 9.15
CA ASN A 49 10.32 2.81 8.59
C ASN A 49 10.70 2.81 7.12
N HIS A 50 9.72 3.00 6.23
CA HIS A 50 9.93 3.04 4.78
C HIS A 50 10.42 4.41 4.27
N VAL A 51 10.38 5.45 5.11
CA VAL A 51 10.84 6.81 4.77
C VAL A 51 12.34 6.94 5.01
N GLU A 52 12.79 6.51 6.21
CA GLU A 52 14.19 6.55 6.64
C GLU A 52 14.54 5.26 7.37
N SER A 53 15.18 4.31 6.70
CA SER A 53 15.62 3.07 7.34
C SER A 53 17.09 2.78 7.09
N VAL A 54 17.77 2.33 8.15
CA VAL A 54 19.10 1.72 8.10
C VAL A 54 18.99 0.21 7.88
N TYR A 55 17.80 -0.36 8.09
CA TYR A 55 17.51 -1.79 8.03
C TYR A 55 16.80 -2.14 6.73
N SER A 56 17.05 -3.34 6.23
CA SER A 56 16.44 -3.87 5.00
C SER A 56 15.38 -4.91 5.34
N ASP A 57 14.28 -4.45 5.99
CA ASP A 57 13.12 -5.32 6.20
C ASP A 57 12.42 -5.57 4.87
N VAL A 58 12.16 -6.82 4.54
CA VAL A 58 11.59 -7.22 3.23
C VAL A 58 10.43 -8.19 3.44
N TRP A 59 9.36 -7.96 2.70
CA TRP A 59 8.28 -8.93 2.56
C TRP A 59 8.60 -9.90 1.42
N ASP A 60 8.45 -11.19 1.69
CA ASP A 60 8.45 -12.27 0.71
C ASP A 60 7.12 -13.03 0.85
N ASP A 61 6.18 -12.75 -0.04
CA ASP A 61 4.78 -13.12 0.04
C ASP A 61 4.11 -12.66 1.36
N ASP A 62 3.81 -13.58 2.26
CA ASP A 62 3.17 -13.30 3.55
C ASP A 62 4.15 -13.34 4.75
N VAL A 63 5.44 -13.48 4.47
CA VAL A 63 6.51 -13.50 5.48
C VAL A 63 7.30 -12.20 5.46
N LEU A 64 7.33 -11.52 6.59
CA LEU A 64 8.20 -10.39 6.85
C LEU A 64 9.56 -10.88 7.32
N HIS A 65 10.61 -10.59 6.58
CA HIS A 65 12.00 -10.78 7.00
C HIS A 65 12.47 -9.54 7.75
N TYR A 66 12.24 -9.51 9.06
CA TYR A 66 12.52 -8.38 9.92
C TYR A 66 13.95 -8.40 10.43
N THR A 67 14.72 -7.33 10.22
CA THR A 67 16.11 -7.21 10.67
C THR A 67 16.17 -6.87 12.15
N GLY A 68 16.94 -7.63 12.90
CA GLY A 68 17.13 -7.46 14.33
C GLY A 68 17.77 -6.13 14.73
N MET A 69 17.74 -5.87 16.03
CA MET A 69 18.26 -4.67 16.67
C MET A 69 19.80 -4.66 16.70
N GLY A 70 20.38 -3.47 16.56
CA GLY A 70 21.81 -3.18 16.60
C GLY A 70 22.21 -2.39 15.36
N GLN A 71 22.78 -1.17 15.53
CA GLN A 71 23.05 -0.26 14.42
C GLN A 71 24.50 -0.34 13.90
N ARG A 72 25.44 -0.86 14.68
CA ARG A 72 26.87 -0.92 14.35
C ARG A 72 27.44 -2.29 14.71
N GLY A 73 28.35 -2.79 13.88
CA GLY A 73 28.98 -4.09 14.05
C GLY A 73 28.02 -5.27 13.95
N ASP A 74 28.52 -6.47 14.18
CA ASP A 74 27.74 -7.71 14.12
C ASP A 74 26.67 -7.74 15.20
N GLN A 75 25.45 -8.19 14.85
CA GLN A 75 24.34 -8.33 15.80
C GLN A 75 24.46 -9.62 16.60
N SER A 76 24.02 -9.56 17.88
CA SER A 76 23.86 -10.73 18.73
C SER A 76 22.38 -11.09 18.87
N LEU A 77 22.06 -12.38 18.84
CA LEU A 77 20.72 -12.90 19.06
C LEU A 77 20.28 -12.66 20.52
N GLU A 78 21.23 -12.71 21.44
CA GLU A 78 21.01 -12.48 22.88
C GLU A 78 20.90 -11.00 23.25
N PHE A 79 21.04 -10.09 22.29
CA PHE A 79 21.01 -8.65 22.55
C PHE A 79 19.58 -8.14 22.71
N MET A 80 19.22 -7.67 23.92
CA MET A 80 17.98 -6.93 24.24
C MET A 80 16.72 -7.53 23.59
N GLN A 81 16.05 -6.80 22.68
CA GLN A 81 14.80 -7.23 22.05
C GLN A 81 14.98 -8.31 20.98
N ASN A 82 16.19 -8.54 20.49
CA ASN A 82 16.49 -9.70 19.63
C ASN A 82 16.17 -11.00 20.37
N LYS A 83 16.65 -11.11 21.63
CA LYS A 83 16.33 -12.23 22.51
C LYS A 83 14.83 -12.33 22.76
N THR A 84 14.20 -11.21 23.09
CA THR A 84 12.75 -11.18 23.31
C THR A 84 11.97 -11.69 22.09
N LEU A 85 12.33 -11.24 20.87
CA LEU A 85 11.69 -11.64 19.63
C LEU A 85 11.98 -13.12 19.28
N ASN A 86 13.18 -13.60 19.59
CA ASN A 86 13.53 -15.00 19.39
C ASN A 86 12.67 -15.94 20.26
N GLU A 87 12.31 -15.51 21.45
CA GLU A 87 11.60 -16.30 22.48
C GLU A 87 10.08 -16.07 22.52
N ILE A 88 9.49 -15.37 21.53
CA ILE A 88 8.05 -14.98 21.58
C ILE A 88 7.08 -16.16 21.70
N GLU A 89 7.48 -17.34 21.29
CA GLU A 89 6.66 -18.56 21.41
C GLU A 89 6.51 -19.02 22.87
N PHE A 90 7.40 -18.57 23.79
CA PHE A 90 7.48 -19.07 25.17
C PHE A 90 7.41 -17.98 26.24
N ASN A 91 7.63 -16.70 25.88
CA ASN A 91 7.76 -15.62 26.86
C ASN A 91 6.45 -14.86 27.15
N GLY A 92 5.34 -15.25 26.51
CA GLY A 92 4.02 -14.65 26.71
C GLY A 92 3.86 -13.22 26.14
N ILE A 93 4.84 -12.73 25.36
CA ILE A 93 4.81 -11.39 24.77
C ILE A 93 4.10 -11.44 23.43
N SER A 94 3.11 -10.58 23.23
CA SER A 94 2.48 -10.38 21.93
C SER A 94 3.24 -9.36 21.09
N VAL A 95 3.45 -9.67 19.79
CA VAL A 95 4.18 -8.80 18.87
C VAL A 95 3.19 -8.02 18.02
N HIS A 96 3.33 -6.70 18.01
CA HIS A 96 2.51 -5.77 17.24
C HIS A 96 3.37 -5.02 16.25
N TYR A 97 2.90 -4.93 15.00
CA TYR A 97 3.67 -4.40 13.89
C TYR A 97 3.10 -3.10 13.37
N PHE A 98 3.99 -2.15 13.20
CA PHE A 98 3.71 -0.84 12.61
C PHE A 98 4.63 -0.56 11.45
N GLU A 99 4.10 0.13 10.44
CA GLU A 99 4.84 0.60 9.29
C GLU A 99 4.73 2.13 9.20
N VAL A 100 5.86 2.80 8.92
CA VAL A 100 5.91 4.25 8.71
C VAL A 100 6.03 4.50 7.22
N PHE A 101 4.94 4.86 6.57
CA PHE A 101 4.88 5.23 5.16
C PHE A 101 5.01 6.74 4.94
N LYS A 102 4.72 7.53 5.99
CA LYS A 102 4.88 8.98 6.04
C LYS A 102 5.48 9.37 7.38
N ASP A 103 6.38 10.36 7.37
CA ASP A 103 7.10 10.77 8.59
C ASP A 103 6.14 11.02 9.76
N LYS A 104 6.49 10.45 10.92
CA LYS A 104 5.73 10.53 12.19
C LYS A 104 4.34 9.88 12.19
N GLU A 105 3.93 9.20 11.12
CA GLU A 105 2.68 8.45 11.03
C GLU A 105 2.97 6.95 11.12
N TYR A 106 2.48 6.31 12.17
CA TYR A 106 2.67 4.88 12.45
C TYR A 106 1.39 4.14 12.08
N THR A 107 1.40 3.44 10.95
CA THR A 107 0.27 2.63 10.48
C THR A 107 0.32 1.26 11.13
N TYR A 108 -0.70 0.90 11.88
CA TYR A 108 -0.82 -0.43 12.47
C TYR A 108 -1.06 -1.47 11.38
N SER A 109 -0.18 -2.46 11.31
CA SER A 109 -0.26 -3.53 10.30
C SER A 109 -0.82 -4.84 10.82
N GLY A 110 -0.90 -4.99 12.16
CA GLY A 110 -1.45 -6.19 12.80
C GLY A 110 -0.49 -6.83 13.79
N ARG A 111 -0.83 -8.04 14.23
CA ARG A 111 0.02 -8.86 15.12
C ARG A 111 0.88 -9.81 14.29
N LEU A 112 2.07 -10.08 14.82
CA LEU A 112 3.02 -11.00 14.19
C LEU A 112 3.25 -12.23 15.06
N ILE A 113 3.46 -13.36 14.39
CA ILE A 113 3.99 -14.60 14.96
C ILE A 113 5.27 -14.99 14.20
N LYS A 114 6.05 -15.85 14.80
CA LYS A 114 7.23 -16.43 14.18
C LYS A 114 6.82 -17.37 13.06
N ALA A 115 7.36 -17.18 11.85
CA ALA A 115 7.11 -18.05 10.71
C ALA A 115 8.17 -19.15 10.57
N ALA A 116 9.43 -18.84 10.96
CA ALA A 116 10.56 -19.76 10.96
C ALA A 116 11.62 -19.31 11.96
N SER A 117 12.64 -20.14 12.17
CA SER A 117 13.79 -19.79 13.00
C SER A 117 14.55 -18.58 12.41
N PRO A 118 15.08 -17.67 13.24
CA PRO A 118 15.89 -16.57 12.77
C PRO A 118 17.18 -17.09 12.12
N TYR A 119 17.67 -16.34 11.14
CA TYR A 119 18.89 -16.67 10.40
C TYR A 119 19.82 -15.46 10.28
N GLN A 120 21.08 -15.70 9.98
CA GLN A 120 22.04 -14.64 9.75
C GLN A 120 22.21 -14.33 8.27
N THR A 121 22.38 -13.05 7.97
CA THR A 121 22.77 -12.54 6.65
C THR A 121 23.72 -11.36 6.80
N GLN A 122 24.19 -10.81 5.69
CA GLN A 122 25.04 -9.62 5.67
C GLN A 122 24.27 -8.41 5.19
N GLN A 123 24.37 -7.32 5.93
CA GLN A 123 23.82 -6.01 5.56
C GLN A 123 24.82 -4.91 5.90
N TYR A 124 24.70 -3.76 5.24
CA TYR A 124 25.50 -2.59 5.60
C TYR A 124 24.95 -1.95 6.88
N ASP A 125 25.87 -1.52 7.77
CA ASP A 125 25.54 -0.76 8.97
C ASP A 125 25.36 0.74 8.67
N ALA A 126 25.09 1.54 9.72
CA ALA A 126 24.92 2.99 9.61
C ALA A 126 26.19 3.70 9.07
N ASN A 127 27.37 3.09 9.22
CA ASN A 127 28.65 3.59 8.73
C ASN A 127 29.02 3.01 7.34
N GLN A 128 28.12 2.30 6.67
CA GLN A 128 28.33 1.62 5.40
C GLN A 128 29.38 0.47 5.47
N LEU A 129 29.58 -0.11 6.65
CA LEU A 129 30.41 -1.29 6.83
C LEU A 129 29.53 -2.55 6.75
N LEU A 130 30.00 -3.56 6.02
CA LEU A 130 29.32 -4.85 5.91
C LEU A 130 29.43 -5.60 7.24
N ARG A 131 28.29 -6.09 7.75
CA ARG A 131 28.20 -6.78 9.03
C ARG A 131 27.22 -7.94 8.98
N LYS A 132 27.29 -8.85 9.96
CA LYS A 132 26.31 -9.91 10.17
C LYS A 132 25.12 -9.38 10.95
N VAL A 133 23.93 -9.63 10.44
CA VAL A 133 22.67 -9.27 11.10
C VAL A 133 21.82 -10.51 11.30
N TRP A 134 20.97 -10.49 12.32
CA TRP A 134 19.92 -11.48 12.51
C TRP A 134 18.65 -11.03 11.82
N VAL A 135 18.03 -11.93 11.08
CA VAL A 135 16.74 -11.72 10.40
C VAL A 135 15.72 -12.68 10.98
N PHE A 136 14.58 -12.13 11.36
CA PHE A 136 13.46 -12.87 11.95
C PHE A 136 12.35 -13.01 10.92
N PRO A 137 12.08 -14.22 10.40
CA PRO A 137 10.91 -14.48 9.56
C PRO A 137 9.65 -14.45 10.41
N LEU A 138 8.76 -13.51 10.12
CA LEU A 138 7.53 -13.24 10.87
C LEU A 138 6.33 -13.26 9.92
N LYS A 139 5.16 -13.62 10.43
CA LYS A 139 3.91 -13.67 9.68
C LYS A 139 2.79 -12.93 10.39
N LEU A 140 2.00 -12.17 9.64
CA LEU A 140 0.78 -11.54 10.15
C LEU A 140 -0.30 -12.59 10.42
N ILE A 141 -0.97 -12.46 11.56
CA ILE A 141 -2.13 -13.28 11.94
C ILE A 141 -3.44 -12.52 11.85
N ASP A 142 -3.39 -11.20 11.72
CA ASP A 142 -4.55 -10.33 11.55
C ASP A 142 -4.83 -10.06 10.05
N ASN A 143 -5.89 -9.31 9.78
CA ASN A 143 -6.26 -8.92 8.42
C ASN A 143 -5.15 -8.11 7.75
N LYS A 144 -5.03 -8.26 6.42
CA LYS A 144 -4.05 -7.52 5.62
C LYS A 144 -4.39 -6.04 5.53
N LEU A 145 -3.37 -5.19 5.34
CA LEU A 145 -3.55 -3.76 5.14
C LEU A 145 -4.41 -3.46 3.89
N PRO A 146 -5.24 -2.40 3.94
CA PRO A 146 -5.94 -1.91 2.76
C PRO A 146 -4.98 -1.43 1.68
N ASN A 147 -5.34 -1.66 0.41
CA ASN A 147 -4.54 -1.21 -0.74
C ASN A 147 -4.33 0.31 -0.79
N SER A 148 -5.28 1.09 -0.27
CA SER A 148 -5.18 2.56 -0.22
C SER A 148 -3.89 3.04 0.45
N VAL A 149 -3.47 2.39 1.54
CA VAL A 149 -2.22 2.72 2.25
C VAL A 149 -1.01 2.64 1.31
N PHE A 150 -0.93 1.60 0.49
CA PHE A 150 0.17 1.42 -0.47
C PHE A 150 0.08 2.36 -1.65
N THR A 151 -1.13 2.67 -2.12
CA THR A 151 -1.35 3.62 -3.21
C THR A 151 -0.90 5.02 -2.81
N ASP A 152 -1.28 5.47 -1.61
CA ASP A 152 -0.91 6.77 -1.08
C ASP A 152 0.60 6.87 -0.82
N TYR A 153 1.19 5.80 -0.26
CA TYR A 153 2.64 5.71 -0.07
C TYR A 153 3.41 5.77 -1.40
N LYS A 154 2.99 5.00 -2.40
CA LYS A 154 3.63 5.00 -3.72
C LYS A 154 3.58 6.39 -4.35
N LYS A 155 2.43 7.07 -4.30
CA LYS A 155 2.26 8.43 -4.79
C LYS A 155 3.21 9.40 -4.08
N ALA A 156 3.28 9.37 -2.77
CA ALA A 156 4.18 10.22 -1.98
C ALA A 156 5.65 9.95 -2.30
N GLN A 157 6.04 8.68 -2.51
CA GLN A 157 7.39 8.31 -2.95
C GLN A 157 7.71 8.86 -4.34
N GLU A 158 6.81 8.70 -5.31
CA GLU A 158 6.98 9.21 -6.67
C GLU A 158 7.19 10.73 -6.67
N GLU A 159 6.39 11.47 -5.90
CA GLU A 159 6.51 12.92 -5.75
C GLU A 159 7.86 13.34 -5.11
N GLN A 160 8.34 12.58 -4.14
CA GLN A 160 9.65 12.83 -3.52
C GLN A 160 10.80 12.54 -4.46
N VAL A 161 10.76 11.38 -5.14
CA VAL A 161 11.82 10.91 -6.03
C VAL A 161 11.92 11.80 -7.27
N HIS A 162 10.80 12.35 -7.75
CA HIS A 162 10.76 13.29 -8.87
C HIS A 162 11.62 14.54 -8.63
N LYS A 163 11.82 14.94 -7.39
CA LYS A 163 12.66 16.09 -7.00
C LYS A 163 14.15 15.75 -6.96
N TYR A 164 14.56 14.50 -7.10
CA TYR A 164 15.96 14.11 -7.01
C TYR A 164 16.70 14.33 -8.32
N LYS A 165 17.95 14.78 -8.21
CA LYS A 165 18.90 14.80 -9.34
C LYS A 165 19.26 13.37 -9.74
N VAL A 166 19.62 13.19 -11.02
CA VAL A 166 19.94 11.87 -11.61
C VAL A 166 21.05 11.15 -10.83
N ASP A 167 22.12 11.85 -10.43
CA ASP A 167 23.22 11.25 -9.66
C ASP A 167 22.76 10.68 -8.31
N LYS A 168 21.83 11.38 -7.62
CA LYS A 168 21.24 10.90 -6.38
C LYS A 168 20.38 9.65 -6.60
N LEU A 169 19.67 9.60 -7.72
CA LEU A 169 18.90 8.41 -8.10
C LEU A 169 19.82 7.23 -8.39
N LEU A 170 20.87 7.44 -9.18
CA LEU A 170 21.85 6.41 -9.51
C LEU A 170 22.47 5.81 -8.24
N ASN A 171 22.94 6.66 -7.30
CA ASN A 171 23.53 6.21 -6.04
C ASN A 171 22.56 5.39 -5.17
N LYS A 172 21.26 5.70 -5.21
CA LYS A 172 20.23 4.91 -4.52
C LYS A 172 20.00 3.56 -5.20
N ILE A 173 19.93 3.54 -6.54
CA ILE A 173 19.64 2.33 -7.33
C ILE A 173 20.78 1.31 -7.18
N ILE A 174 22.05 1.75 -7.20
CA ILE A 174 23.22 0.86 -7.05
C ILE A 174 23.20 0.13 -5.70
N LYS A 175 22.67 0.79 -4.65
CA LYS A 175 22.59 0.24 -3.29
C LYS A 175 21.32 -0.55 -3.01
N GLN A 176 20.36 -0.54 -3.94
CA GLN A 176 19.07 -1.17 -3.75
C GLN A 176 19.13 -2.69 -3.96
N ASN A 177 18.32 -3.42 -3.21
CA ASN A 177 18.12 -4.85 -3.46
C ASN A 177 17.49 -5.03 -4.85
N LYS A 178 18.08 -5.91 -5.68
CA LYS A 178 17.61 -6.18 -7.05
C LYS A 178 16.28 -6.95 -7.10
N LYS A 179 15.95 -7.69 -6.03
CA LYS A 179 14.68 -8.39 -5.94
C LYS A 179 13.65 -7.51 -5.25
N PRO A 180 12.55 -7.13 -5.91
CA PRO A 180 11.47 -6.42 -5.24
C PRO A 180 10.83 -7.34 -4.20
N GLY A 181 10.46 -6.78 -3.05
CA GLY A 181 9.60 -7.45 -2.09
C GLY A 181 8.21 -7.68 -2.69
N LYS A 182 7.55 -8.77 -2.31
CA LYS A 182 6.18 -9.10 -2.69
C LYS A 182 5.34 -9.22 -1.43
N ARG A 183 4.15 -8.65 -1.45
CA ARG A 183 3.20 -8.71 -0.34
C ARG A 183 1.78 -8.80 -0.86
N ASP A 184 1.00 -9.70 -0.30
CA ASP A 184 -0.43 -9.76 -0.55
C ASP A 184 -1.17 -8.63 0.16
N ILE A 185 -2.08 -7.98 -0.54
CA ILE A 185 -2.94 -6.91 -0.03
C ILE A 185 -4.40 -7.20 -0.34
N VAL A 186 -5.30 -6.68 0.48
CA VAL A 186 -6.73 -6.73 0.21
C VAL A 186 -7.12 -5.49 -0.60
N THR A 187 -7.67 -5.72 -1.80
CA THR A 187 -8.22 -4.65 -2.64
C THR A 187 -9.72 -4.91 -2.81
N PRO A 188 -10.59 -4.01 -2.32
CA PRO A 188 -12.00 -4.11 -2.65
C PRO A 188 -12.19 -3.90 -4.16
N GLN A 189 -12.98 -4.76 -4.80
CA GLN A 189 -13.38 -4.62 -6.20
C GLN A 189 -14.85 -4.29 -6.27
N TYR A 190 -15.19 -3.25 -7.04
CA TYR A 190 -16.57 -2.99 -7.42
C TYR A 190 -16.98 -3.95 -8.53
N ILE A 191 -18.11 -4.63 -8.33
CA ILE A 191 -18.73 -5.46 -9.37
C ILE A 191 -19.40 -4.49 -10.35
N ARG A 192 -18.88 -4.44 -11.58
CA ARG A 192 -19.35 -3.55 -12.66
C ARG A 192 -20.19 -4.37 -13.65
N SER A 193 -21.20 -3.74 -14.26
CA SER A 193 -21.95 -4.37 -15.33
C SER A 193 -21.10 -4.53 -16.59
N ALA A 194 -20.89 -5.78 -17.00
CA ALA A 194 -20.20 -6.08 -18.26
C ALA A 194 -21.04 -5.63 -19.46
N GLU A 195 -22.35 -5.72 -19.33
CA GLU A 195 -23.32 -5.29 -20.34
C GLU A 195 -23.25 -3.79 -20.58
N LEU A 196 -23.22 -2.99 -19.48
CA LEU A 196 -23.09 -1.54 -19.58
C LEU A 196 -21.75 -1.17 -20.25
N ALA A 197 -20.66 -1.77 -19.80
CA ALA A 197 -19.33 -1.50 -20.35
C ALA A 197 -19.25 -1.82 -21.86
N GLU A 198 -19.84 -2.94 -22.29
CA GLU A 198 -19.88 -3.33 -23.70
C GLU A 198 -20.80 -2.39 -24.50
N PHE A 199 -21.97 -2.05 -23.97
CA PHE A 199 -22.91 -1.14 -24.58
C PHE A 199 -22.28 0.24 -24.87
N ILE A 200 -21.64 0.84 -23.88
CA ILE A 200 -20.97 2.14 -24.00
C ILE A 200 -19.83 2.10 -25.04
N LYS A 201 -19.03 1.04 -25.09
CA LYS A 201 -17.98 0.87 -26.10
C LYS A 201 -18.54 0.74 -27.50
N ARG A 202 -19.67 0.08 -27.69
CA ARG A 202 -20.35 0.00 -28.99
C ARG A 202 -20.92 1.34 -29.42
N LEU A 203 -21.53 2.10 -28.51
CA LEU A 203 -22.00 3.45 -28.80
C LEU A 203 -20.88 4.41 -29.22
N ALA A 204 -19.66 4.20 -28.72
CA ALA A 204 -18.49 5.01 -29.09
C ALA A 204 -17.95 4.70 -30.48
N ASP A 205 -18.39 3.62 -31.12
CA ASP A 205 -18.01 3.24 -32.51
C ASP A 205 -16.49 3.29 -32.78
N GLY A 206 -15.72 2.76 -31.84
CA GLY A 206 -14.27 2.72 -31.90
C GLY A 206 -13.56 4.06 -31.77
N LYS A 207 -14.25 5.14 -31.35
CA LYS A 207 -13.69 6.46 -31.08
C LYS A 207 -13.68 6.77 -29.59
N CYS A 208 -12.62 7.38 -29.12
CA CYS A 208 -12.51 7.85 -27.74
C CYS A 208 -13.43 9.05 -27.51
N ASP A 209 -14.28 9.02 -26.47
CA ASP A 209 -15.20 10.10 -26.13
C ASP A 209 -14.50 11.42 -25.73
N LEU A 210 -13.26 11.35 -25.26
CA LEU A 210 -12.53 12.56 -24.87
C LEU A 210 -11.76 13.20 -26.01
N CYS A 211 -10.85 12.46 -26.66
CA CYS A 211 -10.01 12.99 -27.74
C CYS A 211 -10.56 12.79 -29.14
N GLU A 212 -11.67 12.07 -29.29
CA GLU A 212 -12.36 11.77 -30.55
C GLU A 212 -11.53 10.95 -31.57
N ASN A 213 -10.30 10.61 -31.22
CA ASN A 213 -9.46 9.76 -32.05
C ASN A 213 -9.95 8.31 -32.06
N ARG A 214 -9.65 7.58 -33.11
CA ARG A 214 -9.89 6.13 -33.18
C ARG A 214 -9.11 5.41 -32.10
N ALA A 215 -9.61 4.25 -31.66
CA ALA A 215 -8.93 3.36 -30.75
C ALA A 215 -7.47 3.10 -31.22
N PRO A 216 -6.48 3.16 -30.33
CA PRO A 216 -5.06 3.09 -30.70
C PRO A 216 -4.64 1.72 -31.24
N PHE A 217 -5.39 0.68 -30.98
CA PHE A 217 -5.17 -0.68 -31.48
C PHE A 217 -6.46 -1.49 -31.40
N PHE A 218 -6.42 -2.68 -32.01
CA PHE A 218 -7.51 -3.65 -31.98
C PHE A 218 -7.11 -4.87 -31.17
N THR A 219 -8.09 -5.50 -30.52
CA THR A 219 -7.91 -6.79 -29.84
C THR A 219 -7.63 -7.89 -30.86
N SER A 220 -7.24 -9.09 -30.37
CA SER A 220 -7.09 -10.28 -31.23
C SER A 220 -8.37 -10.67 -31.99
N GLY A 221 -9.55 -10.24 -31.48
CA GLY A 221 -10.84 -10.40 -32.15
C GLY A 221 -11.20 -9.26 -33.11
N ASN A 222 -10.26 -8.42 -33.50
CA ASN A 222 -10.46 -7.25 -34.38
C ASN A 222 -11.50 -6.24 -33.85
N ILE A 223 -11.61 -6.12 -32.52
CA ILE A 223 -12.48 -5.16 -31.84
C ILE A 223 -11.65 -3.93 -31.44
N PRO A 224 -12.08 -2.68 -31.73
CA PRO A 224 -11.38 -1.48 -31.30
C PRO A 224 -11.22 -1.45 -29.78
N TYR A 225 -9.99 -1.25 -29.28
CA TYR A 225 -9.72 -1.26 -27.85
C TYR A 225 -10.04 0.10 -27.22
N LEU A 226 -11.13 0.13 -26.47
CA LEU A 226 -11.52 1.23 -25.60
C LEU A 226 -11.77 0.72 -24.19
N GLU A 227 -11.57 1.57 -23.20
CA GLU A 227 -11.80 1.28 -21.79
C GLU A 227 -13.03 2.02 -21.27
N CYS A 228 -13.89 1.33 -20.54
CA CYS A 228 -15.05 1.94 -19.89
C CYS A 228 -14.58 2.73 -18.66
N HIS A 229 -15.00 3.99 -18.55
CA HIS A 229 -14.63 4.90 -17.48
C HIS A 229 -15.86 5.53 -16.84
N HIS A 230 -15.93 5.50 -15.49
CA HIS A 230 -16.93 6.21 -14.71
C HIS A 230 -16.48 7.64 -14.46
N ILE A 231 -17.27 8.63 -14.90
CA ILE A 231 -16.94 10.06 -14.78
C ILE A 231 -16.85 10.48 -13.32
N LEU A 232 -17.85 10.12 -12.52
CA LEU A 232 -17.79 10.09 -11.05
C LEU A 232 -17.41 8.67 -10.63
N TRP A 233 -16.34 8.52 -9.91
CA TRP A 233 -15.82 7.19 -9.56
C TRP A 233 -16.79 6.43 -8.64
N LEU A 234 -16.91 5.12 -8.83
CA LEU A 234 -17.73 4.25 -7.96
C LEU A 234 -17.32 4.34 -6.49
N SER A 235 -16.02 4.54 -6.22
CA SER A 235 -15.48 4.76 -4.87
C SER A 235 -15.85 6.10 -4.26
N GLU A 236 -16.29 7.06 -5.08
CA GLU A 236 -16.74 8.40 -4.68
C GLU A 236 -18.29 8.50 -4.70
N GLY A 237 -18.99 7.34 -4.81
CA GLY A 237 -20.44 7.28 -4.84
C GLY A 237 -21.05 7.41 -6.23
N GLY A 238 -20.25 7.29 -7.30
CA GLY A 238 -20.75 7.25 -8.68
C GLY A 238 -21.60 6.01 -8.96
N GLU A 239 -22.57 6.15 -9.83
CA GLU A 239 -23.43 5.06 -10.26
C GLU A 239 -22.85 4.30 -11.47
N ASP A 240 -23.18 3.01 -11.56
CA ASP A 240 -22.88 2.19 -12.74
C ASP A 240 -24.04 2.33 -13.74
N SER A 241 -24.11 3.50 -14.40
CA SER A 241 -25.20 3.93 -15.29
C SER A 241 -24.69 4.57 -16.58
N ILE A 242 -25.57 4.68 -17.60
CA ILE A 242 -25.23 5.31 -18.91
C ILE A 242 -24.84 6.78 -18.72
N GLU A 243 -25.48 7.49 -17.80
CA GLU A 243 -25.25 8.90 -17.48
C GLU A 243 -23.89 9.16 -16.87
N ASN A 244 -23.25 8.13 -16.29
CA ASN A 244 -21.98 8.24 -15.59
C ASN A 244 -20.84 7.50 -16.31
N THR A 245 -21.09 6.93 -17.51
CA THR A 245 -20.11 6.02 -18.13
C THR A 245 -19.78 6.45 -19.56
N VAL A 246 -18.49 6.40 -19.92
CA VAL A 246 -17.93 6.78 -21.23
C VAL A 246 -16.87 5.77 -21.69
N ALA A 247 -16.57 5.76 -23.00
CA ALA A 247 -15.54 4.93 -23.59
C ALA A 247 -14.29 5.75 -23.96
N LEU A 248 -13.17 5.44 -23.37
CA LEU A 248 -11.93 6.19 -23.53
C LEU A 248 -10.81 5.31 -24.10
N CYS A 249 -9.92 5.92 -24.89
CA CYS A 249 -8.65 5.27 -25.20
C CYS A 249 -7.77 5.18 -23.92
N PRO A 250 -6.80 4.26 -23.84
CA PRO A 250 -5.96 4.07 -22.64
C PRO A 250 -5.29 5.36 -22.15
N ASN A 251 -4.83 6.21 -23.08
CA ASN A 251 -4.18 7.47 -22.72
C ASN A 251 -5.16 8.46 -22.07
N CYS A 252 -6.36 8.63 -22.62
CA CYS A 252 -7.38 9.50 -22.06
C CYS A 252 -7.92 8.93 -20.74
N HIS A 253 -8.15 7.63 -20.66
CA HIS A 253 -8.55 6.97 -19.41
C HIS A 253 -7.52 7.21 -18.30
N ARG A 254 -6.24 7.04 -18.61
CA ARG A 254 -5.18 7.33 -17.66
C ARG A 254 -5.11 8.81 -17.29
N LYS A 255 -5.26 9.73 -18.26
CA LYS A 255 -5.34 11.17 -18.00
C LYS A 255 -6.44 11.50 -16.99
N MET A 256 -7.64 10.94 -17.14
CA MET A 256 -8.75 11.19 -16.21
C MET A 256 -8.46 10.73 -14.78
N HIS A 257 -7.69 9.66 -14.60
CA HIS A 257 -7.27 9.22 -13.27
C HIS A 257 -6.22 10.11 -12.61
N PHE A 258 -5.40 10.84 -13.38
CA PHE A 258 -4.27 11.63 -12.84
C PHE A 258 -4.52 13.13 -12.82
N VAL A 259 -5.12 13.67 -13.89
CA VAL A 259 -5.23 15.13 -14.08
C VAL A 259 -6.57 15.66 -13.56
N LYS A 260 -7.67 14.94 -13.82
CA LYS A 260 -9.04 15.35 -13.41
C LYS A 260 -9.39 16.79 -13.86
N ASP A 261 -9.07 17.14 -15.11
CA ASP A 261 -9.36 18.47 -15.66
C ASP A 261 -10.88 18.68 -15.75
N GLU A 262 -11.38 19.79 -15.21
CA GLU A 262 -12.81 20.11 -15.19
C GLU A 262 -13.42 20.25 -16.60
N LYS A 263 -12.67 20.74 -17.57
CA LYS A 263 -13.14 20.83 -18.97
C LYS A 263 -13.36 19.45 -19.55
N ASP A 264 -12.44 18.54 -19.31
CA ASP A 264 -12.56 17.16 -19.76
C ASP A 264 -13.76 16.48 -19.10
N ILE A 265 -13.91 16.64 -17.78
CA ILE A 265 -15.03 16.09 -17.01
C ILE A 265 -16.37 16.62 -17.56
N ASN A 266 -16.49 17.92 -17.80
CA ASN A 266 -17.70 18.55 -18.30
C ASN A 266 -18.04 18.07 -19.73
N LYS A 267 -17.03 17.91 -20.59
CA LYS A 267 -17.21 17.32 -21.94
C LYS A 267 -17.78 15.91 -21.84
N LEU A 268 -17.20 15.05 -21.00
CA LEU A 268 -17.63 13.66 -20.81
C LEU A 268 -19.05 13.58 -20.23
N LYS A 269 -19.39 14.44 -19.26
CA LYS A 269 -20.78 14.53 -18.71
C LYS A 269 -21.79 14.91 -19.81
N ALA A 270 -21.46 15.83 -20.69
CA ALA A 270 -22.33 16.21 -21.78
C ALA A 270 -22.60 15.04 -22.75
N ILE A 271 -21.56 14.29 -23.11
CA ILE A 271 -21.65 13.12 -23.98
C ILE A 271 -22.51 12.01 -23.32
N ALA A 272 -22.25 11.68 -22.06
CA ALA A 272 -23.03 10.67 -21.33
C ALA A 272 -24.50 11.06 -21.21
N SER A 273 -24.79 12.33 -20.90
CA SER A 273 -26.17 12.84 -20.83
C SER A 273 -26.91 12.79 -22.17
N LEU A 274 -26.23 13.10 -23.29
CA LEU A 274 -26.82 12.99 -24.63
C LEU A 274 -27.17 11.54 -24.97
N ARG A 275 -26.26 10.61 -24.70
CA ARG A 275 -26.50 9.16 -24.91
C ARG A 275 -27.67 8.63 -24.12
N ALA A 276 -27.75 9.00 -22.85
CA ALA A 276 -28.86 8.59 -21.98
C ALA A 276 -30.22 9.05 -22.55
N LYS A 277 -30.31 10.30 -23.00
CA LYS A 277 -31.53 10.84 -23.65
C LYS A 277 -31.87 10.14 -24.96
N GLU A 278 -30.87 9.75 -25.77
CA GLU A 278 -31.11 9.02 -27.02
C GLU A 278 -31.60 7.59 -26.76
N VAL A 279 -31.11 6.93 -25.71
CA VAL A 279 -31.55 5.60 -25.32
C VAL A 279 -32.99 5.64 -24.79
N SER A 280 -33.31 6.57 -23.89
CA SER A 280 -34.66 6.71 -23.34
C SER A 280 -35.75 6.96 -24.41
N LYS A 281 -35.40 7.66 -25.50
CA LYS A 281 -36.33 7.89 -26.64
C LYS A 281 -36.58 6.66 -27.51
N LYS A 282 -35.79 5.60 -27.39
CA LYS A 282 -35.97 4.36 -28.16
C LYS A 282 -36.80 3.35 -27.45
N ASP A 283 -37.05 3.56 -26.13
CA ASP A 283 -37.90 2.70 -25.29
C ASP A 283 -39.38 3.20 -25.22
N GLU A 284 -39.66 4.39 -25.78
CA GLU A 284 -41.00 4.93 -26.03
C GLU A 284 -41.52 4.57 -27.44
#